data_8a86198634739d6ad20e2b7647636cf7
#
_entry.id   8a86198634739d6ad20e2b7647636cf7
#
_cell.length_a   1.000
_cell.length_b   1.000
_cell.length_c   1.000
_cell.angle_alpha   90.00
_cell.angle_beta   90.00
_cell.angle_gamma   90.00
#
_symmetry.space_group_name_H-M   'P 1'
#
loop_
_entity.id
_entity.type
_entity.pdbx_description
1 polymer ?
#
loop_
_entity_poly.entity_id
_entity_poly.type
_entity_poly.pdbx_seq_one_letter_code
_entity_poly.pdbx_strand_id
1 'polypeptide(L)'
;WLKNKQWSTGFILLAVSAGYLPWFVFPQRTTFTFYAIIFEPWLIMAFVAVLRNYYLTSFGNPKLKLYSIIFITCLIAANFIYHFPIFVGQITTYDDWHSLMWFKKWI
;
A
#
# COMPACT_ATOMS: atom_id res chain seq x y z
N TRP A 1 8.13 1.85 -16.79
CA TRP A 1 9.58 1.79 -16.85
C TRP A 1 10.07 1.28 -18.21
N LEU A 2 9.55 0.16 -18.68
CA LEU A 2 9.96 -0.46 -19.95
C LEU A 2 9.89 0.49 -21.15
N LYS A 3 8.94 1.41 -21.17
CA LYS A 3 8.75 2.34 -22.29
C LYS A 3 9.65 3.59 -22.20
N ASN A 4 9.89 4.10 -21.00
CA ASN A 4 10.63 5.36 -20.81
C ASN A 4 11.99 5.20 -20.14
N LYS A 5 12.40 3.97 -19.76
CA LYS A 5 13.70 3.62 -19.14
C LYS A 5 14.14 4.57 -18.00
N GLN A 6 13.19 5.03 -17.20
CA GLN A 6 13.50 5.88 -16.04
C GLN A 6 14.14 5.04 -14.93
N TRP A 7 15.37 5.33 -14.60
CA TRP A 7 16.15 4.61 -13.57
C TRP A 7 15.45 4.57 -12.21
N SER A 8 14.84 5.68 -11.79
CA SER A 8 14.10 5.76 -10.53
C SER A 8 12.96 4.74 -10.44
N THR A 9 12.16 4.61 -11.50
CA THR A 9 11.05 3.65 -11.56
C THR A 9 11.57 2.21 -11.59
N GLY A 10 12.68 1.96 -12.30
CA GLY A 10 13.33 0.64 -12.33
C GLY A 10 13.85 0.23 -10.96
N PHE A 11 14.46 1.15 -10.23
CA PHE A 11 14.97 0.91 -8.88
C PHE A 11 13.84 0.59 -7.88
N ILE A 12 12.74 1.36 -7.91
CA ILE A 12 11.57 1.11 -7.06
C ILE A 12 10.98 -0.28 -7.33
N LEU A 13 10.80 -0.66 -8.62
CA LEU A 13 10.29 -1.96 -8.99
C LEU A 13 11.21 -3.09 -8.54
N LEU A 14 12.52 -2.93 -8.67
CA LEU A 14 13.50 -3.90 -8.20
C LEU A 14 13.43 -4.08 -6.69
N ALA A 15 13.35 -2.97 -5.92
CA ALA A 15 13.27 -3.00 -4.47
C ALA A 15 11.99 -3.69 -3.97
N VAL A 16 10.83 -3.37 -4.57
CA VAL A 16 9.55 -4.05 -4.27
C VAL A 16 9.64 -5.54 -4.61
N SER A 17 10.19 -5.87 -5.78
CA SER A 17 10.32 -7.27 -6.21
C SER A 17 11.26 -8.05 -5.30
N ALA A 18 12.40 -7.49 -4.93
CA ALA A 18 13.36 -8.13 -4.02
C ALA A 18 12.77 -8.35 -2.62
N GLY A 19 11.93 -7.46 -2.13
CA GLY A 19 11.26 -7.62 -0.84
C GLY A 19 10.09 -8.59 -0.86
N TYR A 20 9.39 -8.72 -1.98
CA TYR A 20 8.14 -9.47 -2.07
C TYR A 20 8.28 -10.85 -2.71
N LEU A 21 9.08 -11.01 -3.79
CA LEU A 21 9.22 -12.27 -4.52
C LEU A 21 9.76 -13.44 -3.70
N PRO A 22 10.68 -13.27 -2.73
CA PRO A 22 11.17 -14.39 -1.91
C PRO A 22 10.06 -15.13 -1.17
N TRP A 23 8.92 -14.47 -0.87
CA TRP A 23 7.79 -15.10 -0.18
C TRP A 23 7.07 -16.15 -1.02
N PHE A 24 7.13 -16.05 -2.35
CA PHE A 24 6.58 -17.07 -3.24
C PHE A 24 7.48 -18.31 -3.33
N VAL A 25 8.78 -18.15 -3.06
CA VAL A 25 9.75 -19.26 -3.07
C VAL A 25 9.61 -20.11 -1.81
N PHE A 26 9.18 -19.50 -0.69
CA PHE A 26 9.06 -20.17 0.60
C PHE A 26 7.62 -20.10 1.15
N PRO A 27 6.63 -20.72 0.48
CA PRO A 27 5.22 -20.57 0.84
C PRO A 27 4.84 -21.22 2.18
N GLN A 28 5.71 -22.07 2.75
CA GLN A 28 5.48 -22.76 4.01
C GLN A 28 5.92 -21.94 5.25
N ARG A 29 6.54 -20.79 5.07
CA ARG A 29 6.89 -19.92 6.18
C ARG A 29 5.70 -19.06 6.60
N THR A 30 5.47 -18.99 7.90
CA THR A 30 4.52 -18.04 8.49
C THR A 30 4.93 -16.61 8.10
N THR A 31 4.11 -15.98 7.30
CA THR A 31 4.30 -14.58 6.89
C THR A 31 3.63 -13.68 7.92
N PHE A 32 4.44 -12.95 8.69
CA PHE A 32 3.93 -11.93 9.59
C PHE A 32 3.90 -10.58 8.88
N THR A 33 2.88 -9.79 9.16
CA THR A 33 2.68 -8.45 8.55
C THR A 33 3.88 -7.52 8.75
N PHE A 34 4.64 -7.67 9.86
CA PHE A 34 5.81 -6.84 10.12
C PHE A 34 6.95 -7.02 9.10
N TYR A 35 7.01 -8.13 8.36
CA TYR A 35 7.97 -8.28 7.27
C TYR A 35 7.69 -7.30 6.12
N ALA A 36 6.47 -6.80 6.00
CA ALA A 36 6.11 -5.80 5.00
C ALA A 36 6.85 -4.47 5.20
N ILE A 37 7.30 -4.16 6.42
CA ILE A 37 8.04 -2.93 6.76
C ILE A 37 9.27 -2.75 5.85
N ILE A 38 9.91 -3.84 5.42
CA ILE A 38 11.13 -3.80 4.59
C ILE A 38 10.83 -3.21 3.20
N PHE A 39 9.70 -3.55 2.58
CA PHE A 39 9.36 -3.11 1.23
C PHE A 39 8.24 -2.05 1.19
N GLU A 40 7.60 -1.77 2.31
CA GLU A 40 6.52 -0.78 2.43
C GLU A 40 6.94 0.63 1.95
N PRO A 41 8.11 1.17 2.32
CA PRO A 41 8.55 2.48 1.81
C PRO A 41 8.63 2.51 0.28
N TRP A 42 9.06 1.42 -0.33
CA TRP A 42 9.16 1.30 -1.78
C TRP A 42 7.79 1.20 -2.46
N LEU A 43 6.83 0.54 -1.80
CA LEU A 43 5.43 0.53 -2.25
C LEU A 43 4.82 1.93 -2.22
N ILE A 44 5.07 2.69 -1.15
CA ILE A 44 4.61 4.08 -1.06
C ILE A 44 5.24 4.92 -2.16
N MET A 45 6.54 4.79 -2.41
CA MET A 45 7.21 5.50 -3.51
C MET A 45 6.65 5.10 -4.87
N ALA A 46 6.38 3.82 -5.10
CA ALA A 46 5.75 3.33 -6.33
C ALA A 46 4.36 3.93 -6.51
N PHE A 47 3.56 3.96 -5.46
CA PHE A 47 2.23 4.52 -5.45
C PHE A 47 2.24 6.03 -5.78
N VAL A 48 3.12 6.79 -5.12
CA VAL A 48 3.29 8.22 -5.39
C VAL A 48 3.75 8.47 -6.84
N ALA A 49 4.64 7.64 -7.37
CA ALA A 49 5.08 7.74 -8.75
C ALA A 49 3.93 7.51 -9.75
N VAL A 50 3.04 6.54 -9.47
CA VAL A 50 1.84 6.29 -10.27
C VAL A 50 0.88 7.47 -10.22
N LEU A 51 0.59 8.00 -9.03
CA LEU A 51 -0.28 9.17 -8.86
C LEU A 51 0.28 10.41 -9.58
N ARG A 52 1.60 10.63 -9.46
CA ARG A 52 2.28 11.72 -10.17
C ARG A 52 2.12 11.57 -11.69
N ASN A 53 2.39 10.39 -12.23
CA ASN A 53 2.24 10.14 -13.66
C ASN A 53 0.80 10.32 -14.13
N TYR A 54 -0.17 9.84 -13.35
CA TYR A 54 -1.60 10.07 -13.61
C TYR A 54 -1.93 11.55 -13.67
N TYR A 55 -1.44 12.33 -12.72
CA TYR A 55 -1.68 13.78 -12.67
C TYR A 55 -1.06 14.51 -13.87
N LEU A 56 0.18 14.17 -14.23
CA LEU A 56 0.94 14.82 -15.31
C LEU A 56 0.54 14.37 -16.72
N THR A 57 -0.23 13.31 -16.86
CA THR A 57 -0.71 12.85 -18.17
C THR A 57 -1.60 13.92 -18.80
N SER A 58 -1.39 14.25 -20.06
CA SER A 58 -2.16 15.29 -20.79
C SER A 58 -3.61 14.90 -21.06
N PHE A 59 -3.99 13.64 -20.83
CA PHE A 59 -5.32 13.13 -21.10
C PHE A 59 -6.26 13.34 -19.90
N GLY A 60 -7.40 13.98 -20.10
CA GLY A 60 -8.46 14.15 -19.09
C GLY A 60 -8.45 15.52 -18.38
N ASN A 61 -9.53 15.80 -17.68
CA ASN A 61 -9.73 17.06 -16.95
C ASN A 61 -8.81 17.11 -15.70
N PRO A 62 -7.97 18.17 -15.56
CA PRO A 62 -7.03 18.27 -14.43
C PRO A 62 -7.74 18.36 -13.08
N LYS A 63 -8.92 18.99 -13.01
CA LYS A 63 -9.70 19.06 -11.77
C LYS A 63 -10.21 17.69 -11.34
N LEU A 64 -10.68 16.88 -12.29
CA LEU A 64 -11.15 15.52 -11.99
C LEU A 64 -10.02 14.63 -11.48
N LYS A 65 -8.82 14.75 -12.06
CA LYS A 65 -7.63 14.03 -11.59
C LYS A 65 -7.26 14.42 -10.16
N LEU A 66 -7.27 15.70 -9.86
CA LEU A 66 -6.99 16.19 -8.52
C LEU A 66 -8.00 15.64 -7.52
N TYR A 67 -9.29 15.70 -7.84
CA TYR A 67 -10.34 15.13 -6.97
C TYR A 67 -10.19 13.63 -6.77
N SER A 68 -9.82 12.89 -7.81
CA SER A 68 -9.54 11.44 -7.70
C SER A 68 -8.37 11.15 -6.76
N ILE A 69 -7.31 11.92 -6.84
CA ILE A 69 -6.14 11.77 -5.95
C ILE A 69 -6.53 12.09 -4.51
N ILE A 70 -7.23 13.19 -4.27
CA ILE A 70 -7.72 13.56 -2.95
C ILE A 70 -8.63 12.47 -2.39
N PHE A 71 -9.56 11.96 -3.19
CA PHE A 71 -10.47 10.89 -2.80
C PHE A 71 -9.73 9.63 -2.35
N ILE A 72 -8.75 9.18 -3.15
CA ILE A 72 -7.92 8.00 -2.81
C ILE A 72 -7.14 8.25 -1.52
N THR A 73 -6.55 9.42 -1.36
CA THR A 73 -5.80 9.78 -0.15
C THR A 73 -6.71 9.80 1.08
N CYS A 74 -7.92 10.34 0.96
CA CYS A 74 -8.92 10.34 2.03
C CYS A 74 -9.35 8.91 2.40
N LEU A 75 -9.53 8.03 1.42
CA LEU A 75 -9.84 6.61 1.68
C LEU A 75 -8.73 5.91 2.46
N ILE A 76 -7.47 6.16 2.09
CA ILE A 76 -6.32 5.59 2.80
C ILE A 76 -6.27 6.12 4.24
N ALA A 77 -6.47 7.43 4.43
CA ALA A 77 -6.50 8.05 5.75
C ALA A 77 -7.65 7.49 6.60
N ALA A 78 -8.84 7.36 6.04
CA ALA A 78 -10.00 6.80 6.73
C ALA A 78 -9.75 5.34 7.15
N ASN A 79 -9.17 4.53 6.27
CA ASN A 79 -8.78 3.15 6.58
C ASN A 79 -7.75 3.09 7.70
N PHE A 80 -6.74 3.96 7.68
CA PHE A 80 -5.74 4.05 8.74
C PHE A 80 -6.38 4.42 10.08
N ILE A 81 -7.25 5.43 10.12
CA ILE A 81 -7.95 5.84 11.34
C ILE A 81 -8.83 4.70 11.88
N TYR A 82 -9.52 3.99 11.00
CA TYR A 82 -10.36 2.86 11.38
C TYR A 82 -9.58 1.73 12.06
N HIS A 83 -8.37 1.41 11.55
CA HIS A 83 -7.52 0.36 12.11
C HIS A 83 -6.53 0.88 13.18
N PHE A 84 -6.53 2.18 13.46
CA PHE A 84 -5.58 2.80 14.38
C PHE A 84 -5.52 2.14 15.77
N PRO A 85 -6.65 1.72 16.39
CA PRO A 85 -6.63 1.04 17.70
C PRO A 85 -5.76 -0.22 17.71
N ILE A 86 -5.74 -0.98 16.60
CA ILE A 86 -4.89 -2.19 16.47
C ILE A 86 -3.41 -1.81 16.40
N PHE A 87 -3.07 -0.77 15.62
CA PHE A 87 -1.67 -0.35 15.43
C PHE A 87 -1.03 0.16 16.72
N VAL A 88 -1.79 0.80 17.61
CA VAL A 88 -1.28 1.32 18.87
C VAL A 88 -1.45 0.35 20.04
N GLY A 89 -1.99 -0.86 19.79
CA GLY A 89 -2.24 -1.85 20.85
C GLY A 89 -3.25 -1.39 21.89
N GLN A 90 -4.25 -0.59 21.51
CA GLN A 90 -5.28 -0.13 22.41
C GLN A 90 -6.13 -1.31 22.89
N ILE A 91 -6.49 -1.29 24.18
CA ILE A 91 -7.38 -2.30 24.75
C ILE A 91 -8.78 -2.09 24.15
N THR A 92 -9.20 -3.04 23.31
CA THR A 92 -10.51 -3.08 22.67
C THR A 92 -11.28 -4.30 23.17
N THR A 93 -12.61 -4.25 23.12
CA THR A 93 -13.44 -5.43 23.39
C THR A 93 -13.24 -6.48 22.29
N TYR A 94 -13.52 -7.74 22.60
CA TYR A 94 -13.39 -8.82 21.61
C TYR A 94 -14.24 -8.55 20.36
N ASP A 95 -15.45 -8.05 20.55
CA ASP A 95 -16.37 -7.76 19.44
C ASP A 95 -15.87 -6.63 18.55
N ASP A 96 -15.32 -5.57 19.13
CA ASP A 96 -14.71 -4.47 18.37
C ASP A 96 -13.48 -4.95 17.60
N TRP A 97 -12.61 -5.73 18.27
CA TRP A 97 -11.44 -6.32 17.62
C TRP A 97 -11.85 -7.24 16.46
N HIS A 98 -12.84 -8.10 16.66
CA HIS A 98 -13.32 -9.02 15.65
C HIS A 98 -13.96 -8.28 14.46
N SER A 99 -14.62 -7.15 14.69
CA SER A 99 -15.19 -6.33 13.61
C SER A 99 -14.14 -5.73 12.68
N LEU A 100 -12.92 -5.52 13.18
CA LEU A 100 -11.77 -5.03 12.39
C LEU A 100 -11.11 -6.12 11.55
N MET A 101 -11.43 -7.40 11.80
CA MET A 101 -10.93 -8.55 11.04
C MET A 101 -11.86 -8.86 9.85
N TRP A 102 -11.57 -8.29 8.71
CA TRP A 102 -12.42 -8.43 7.52
C TRP A 102 -12.44 -9.84 6.92
N PHE A 103 -11.42 -10.63 7.16
CA PHE A 103 -11.32 -11.99 6.66
C PHE A 103 -11.21 -13.01 7.81
N LYS A 104 -12.09 -14.02 7.82
CA LYS A 104 -12.07 -15.10 8.83
C LYS A 104 -10.74 -15.87 8.94
N LYS A 105 -9.89 -15.79 7.92
CA LYS A 105 -8.57 -16.44 7.88
C LYS A 105 -7.47 -15.59 8.53
N TRP A 106 -7.77 -14.40 9.03
CA TRP A 106 -6.81 -13.55 9.73
C TRP A 106 -6.71 -13.89 11.23
N ILE A 107 -7.55 -14.80 11.69
CA ILE A 107 -7.61 -15.28 13.09
C ILE A 107 -7.16 -16.73 13.13
#